data_917669f188f17341eee0a0d69aca60f2
#
_entry.id   917669f188f17341eee0a0d69aca60f2
#
_cell.length_a   1.000
_cell.length_b   1.000
_cell.length_c   1.000
_cell.angle_alpha   90.00
_cell.angle_beta   90.00
_cell.angle_gamma   90.00
#
_symmetry.space_group_name_H-M   'P 1'
#
loop_
_entity.id
_entity.type
_entity.pdbx_description
1 polymer ?
#
loop_
_entity_poly.entity_id
_entity_poly.type
_entity_poly.pdbx_seq_one_letter_code
_entity_poly.pdbx_strand_id
1 'polypeptide(L)'
;MDLTTPRLRLRPLAPAEMRELLEGRPLAGQRWAEGYPLDGTLVAVAMQAELADHHVDRGGFCHYQVLLPDGDADVVIGDIGFHAPPDELGEVSIGFGIVPAARRRGYAVEALRVVLDWALGQPEVRSVHADTDLVNLASQRVLLGAGMQVVADEGDRKVYEIHAA
;
A
#
# COMPACT_ATOMS: atom_id res chain seq x y z
N MET A 1 -0.56 -13.88 -1.81
CA MET A 1 0.82 -14.16 -2.30
C MET A 1 1.69 -12.97 -1.94
N ASP A 2 2.82 -13.22 -1.26
CA ASP A 2 3.76 -12.15 -0.90
C ASP A 2 4.44 -11.59 -2.17
N LEU A 3 4.66 -10.27 -2.18
CA LEU A 3 5.51 -9.61 -3.17
C LEU A 3 6.86 -9.34 -2.51
N THR A 4 7.93 -9.60 -3.21
CA THR A 4 9.29 -9.47 -2.67
C THR A 4 10.15 -8.55 -3.50
N THR A 5 11.03 -7.83 -2.83
CA THR A 5 12.04 -6.95 -3.42
C THR A 5 13.41 -7.32 -2.82
N PRO A 6 14.52 -6.71 -3.25
CA PRO A 6 15.83 -6.96 -2.64
C PRO A 6 15.89 -6.71 -1.13
N ARG A 7 15.10 -5.79 -0.59
CA ARG A 7 15.14 -5.41 0.82
C ARG A 7 13.85 -5.66 1.59
N LEU A 8 12.72 -5.84 0.90
CA LEU A 8 11.39 -5.83 1.50
C LEU A 8 10.60 -7.08 1.14
N ARG A 9 9.67 -7.43 2.02
CA ARG A 9 8.59 -8.36 1.75
C ARG A 9 7.26 -7.65 1.99
N LEU A 10 6.37 -7.69 1.02
CA LEU A 10 5.02 -7.17 1.14
C LEU A 10 4.07 -8.35 1.34
N ARG A 11 3.43 -8.39 2.50
CA ARG A 11 2.59 -9.50 2.91
C ARG A 11 1.12 -9.05 2.96
N PRO A 12 0.23 -9.70 2.19
CA PRO A 12 -1.19 -9.36 2.23
C PRO A 12 -1.78 -9.73 3.60
N LEU A 13 -2.67 -8.88 4.10
CA LEU A 13 -3.43 -9.13 5.32
C LEU A 13 -4.72 -9.89 5.01
N ALA A 14 -4.92 -11.00 5.71
CA ALA A 14 -6.20 -11.69 5.73
C ALA A 14 -7.21 -10.93 6.63
N PRO A 15 -8.53 -11.12 6.45
CA PRO A 15 -9.55 -10.43 7.27
C PRO A 15 -9.37 -10.61 8.77
N ALA A 16 -9.03 -11.81 9.23
CA ALA A 16 -8.76 -12.07 10.64
C ALA A 16 -7.53 -11.31 11.16
N GLU A 17 -6.50 -11.18 10.32
CA GLU A 17 -5.28 -10.43 10.63
C GLU A 17 -5.50 -8.91 10.66
N MET A 18 -6.42 -8.41 9.85
CA MET A 18 -6.85 -7.01 9.91
C MET A 18 -7.46 -6.67 11.27
N ARG A 19 -8.26 -7.59 11.83
CA ARG A 19 -8.84 -7.42 13.17
C ARG A 19 -7.76 -7.42 14.26
N GLU A 20 -6.78 -8.31 14.19
CA GLU A 20 -5.62 -8.30 15.10
C GLU A 20 -4.89 -6.95 15.07
N LEU A 21 -4.63 -6.42 13.88
CA LEU A 21 -3.99 -5.13 13.71
C LEU A 21 -4.82 -4.00 14.35
N LEU A 22 -6.13 -3.97 14.10
CA LEU A 22 -7.03 -2.96 14.66
C LEU A 22 -7.12 -3.02 16.20
N GLU A 23 -6.91 -4.20 16.78
CA GLU A 23 -6.85 -4.41 18.22
C GLU A 23 -5.46 -4.15 18.83
N GLY A 24 -4.51 -3.68 18.01
CA GLY A 24 -3.17 -3.33 18.45
C GLY A 24 -2.24 -4.52 18.66
N ARG A 25 -2.50 -5.66 18.01
CA ARG A 25 -1.69 -6.86 18.15
C ARG A 25 -0.86 -7.16 16.91
N PRO A 26 0.48 -7.21 17.01
CA PRO A 26 1.33 -7.71 15.93
C PRO A 26 1.04 -9.18 15.63
N LEU A 27 1.16 -9.57 14.36
CA LEU A 27 1.05 -10.97 13.96
C LEU A 27 2.27 -11.78 14.43
N ALA A 28 2.11 -13.10 14.51
CA ALA A 28 3.20 -13.99 14.89
C ALA A 28 4.43 -13.82 13.99
N GLY A 29 5.61 -13.75 14.57
CA GLY A 29 6.86 -13.53 13.85
C GLY A 29 7.12 -12.10 13.40
N GLN A 30 6.27 -11.15 13.78
CA GLN A 30 6.39 -9.74 13.47
C GLN A 30 6.59 -8.89 14.72
N ARG A 31 7.23 -7.77 14.55
CA ARG A 31 7.19 -6.63 15.49
C ARG A 31 6.90 -5.36 14.71
N TRP A 32 6.31 -4.40 15.37
CA TRP A 32 6.02 -3.11 14.75
C TRP A 32 7.16 -2.13 14.97
N ALA A 33 7.55 -1.42 13.93
CA ALA A 33 8.42 -0.27 14.06
C ALA A 33 7.72 0.84 14.87
N GLU A 34 8.50 1.71 15.47
CA GLU A 34 7.97 2.88 16.18
C GLU A 34 7.08 3.71 15.24
N GLY A 35 5.88 4.04 15.71
CA GLY A 35 4.89 4.80 14.94
C GLY A 35 3.97 3.96 14.06
N TYR A 36 4.13 2.65 14.00
CA TYR A 36 3.18 1.78 13.31
C TYR A 36 2.12 1.24 14.30
N PRO A 37 0.85 1.08 13.90
CA PRO A 37 0.26 1.48 12.63
C PRO A 37 0.08 3.00 12.50
N LEU A 38 0.15 3.50 11.27
CA LEU A 38 -0.14 4.90 10.96
C LEU A 38 -1.65 5.16 11.04
N ASP A 39 -2.07 6.42 11.20
CA ASP A 39 -3.50 6.77 11.20
C ASP A 39 -4.18 6.33 9.90
N GLY A 40 -3.52 6.54 8.76
CA GLY A 40 -4.00 6.10 7.46
C GLY A 40 -4.11 4.57 7.34
N THR A 41 -3.20 3.82 7.97
CA THR A 41 -3.29 2.37 8.09
C THR A 41 -4.58 1.94 8.76
N LEU A 42 -4.88 2.52 9.92
CA LEU A 42 -6.07 2.16 10.71
C LEU A 42 -7.35 2.43 9.92
N VAL A 43 -7.43 3.56 9.23
CA VAL A 43 -8.58 3.89 8.37
C VAL A 43 -8.73 2.88 7.23
N ALA A 44 -7.66 2.62 6.49
CA ALA A 44 -7.68 1.72 5.34
C ALA A 44 -8.02 0.29 5.74
N VAL A 45 -7.40 -0.21 6.81
CA VAL A 45 -7.63 -1.58 7.30
C VAL A 45 -9.06 -1.75 7.84
N ALA A 46 -9.59 -0.75 8.55
CA ALA A 46 -10.97 -0.79 9.03
C ALA A 46 -11.98 -0.87 7.88
N MET A 47 -11.79 -0.05 6.85
CA MET A 47 -12.65 -0.09 5.64
C MET A 47 -12.56 -1.44 4.93
N GLN A 48 -11.38 -2.01 4.81
CA GLN A 48 -11.20 -3.30 4.13
C GLN A 48 -11.72 -4.48 4.96
N ALA A 49 -11.60 -4.43 6.28
CA ALA A 49 -12.17 -5.44 7.17
C ALA A 49 -13.72 -5.45 7.06
N GLU A 50 -14.34 -4.27 6.98
CA GLU A 50 -15.79 -4.16 6.76
C GLU A 50 -16.21 -4.73 5.40
N LEU A 51 -15.48 -4.42 4.32
CA LEU A 51 -15.75 -4.97 2.99
C LEU A 51 -15.58 -6.50 2.95
N ALA A 52 -14.61 -7.03 3.69
CA ALA A 52 -14.40 -8.48 3.77
C ALA A 52 -15.59 -9.23 4.42
N ASP A 53 -16.26 -8.59 5.38
CA ASP A 53 -17.49 -9.15 6.00
C ASP A 53 -18.63 -9.28 5.00
N HIS A 54 -18.60 -8.55 3.88
CA HIS A 54 -19.52 -8.66 2.76
C HIS A 54 -19.09 -9.64 1.66
N HIS A 55 -18.08 -10.48 1.92
CA HIS A 55 -17.56 -11.52 1.02
C HIS A 55 -17.12 -11.03 -0.37
N VAL A 56 -16.58 -9.83 -0.45
CA VAL A 56 -15.99 -9.32 -1.70
C VAL A 56 -14.65 -10.01 -1.93
N ASP A 57 -14.56 -10.85 -2.96
CA ASP A 57 -13.28 -11.38 -3.41
C ASP A 57 -12.48 -10.25 -4.05
N ARG A 58 -11.33 -9.94 -3.47
CA ARG A 58 -10.46 -8.85 -3.92
C ARG A 58 -9.24 -9.37 -4.71
N GLY A 59 -9.08 -10.70 -4.80
CA GLY A 59 -7.88 -11.27 -5.40
C GLY A 59 -6.63 -10.73 -4.71
N GLY A 60 -5.65 -10.29 -5.49
CA GLY A 60 -4.45 -9.63 -4.99
C GLY A 60 -4.61 -8.11 -4.73
N PHE A 61 -5.77 -7.51 -5.02
CA PHE A 61 -6.05 -6.08 -4.81
C PHE A 61 -6.45 -5.82 -3.36
N CYS A 62 -5.54 -6.08 -2.44
CA CYS A 62 -5.76 -6.03 -1.00
C CYS A 62 -4.78 -5.09 -0.30
N HIS A 63 -4.75 -5.14 1.01
CA HIS A 63 -3.86 -4.36 1.84
C HIS A 63 -2.63 -5.20 2.21
N TYR A 64 -1.44 -4.68 1.95
CA TYR A 64 -0.15 -5.32 2.23
C TYR A 64 0.57 -4.59 3.36
N GLN A 65 1.11 -5.32 4.31
CA GLN A 65 2.13 -4.80 5.20
C GLN A 65 3.48 -4.79 4.49
N VAL A 66 4.24 -3.73 4.71
CA VAL A 66 5.63 -3.61 4.23
C VAL A 66 6.55 -4.07 5.34
N LEU A 67 7.23 -5.19 5.12
CA LEU A 67 8.09 -5.86 6.08
C LEU A 67 9.56 -5.67 5.72
N LEU A 68 10.34 -5.27 6.71
CA LEU A 68 11.79 -5.25 6.66
C LEU A 68 12.30 -6.46 7.44
N PRO A 69 12.93 -7.46 6.78
CA PRO A 69 13.50 -8.60 7.48
C PRO A 69 14.58 -8.17 8.47
N ASP A 70 14.51 -8.67 9.70
CA ASP A 70 15.47 -8.35 10.76
C ASP A 70 15.68 -9.57 11.67
N GLY A 71 16.63 -10.43 11.31
CA GLY A 71 16.93 -11.64 12.06
C GLY A 71 15.76 -12.62 12.10
N ASP A 72 15.30 -12.97 13.30
CA ASP A 72 14.24 -13.96 13.53
C ASP A 72 12.83 -13.39 13.41
N ALA A 73 12.70 -12.09 13.23
CA ALA A 73 11.42 -11.40 13.10
C ALA A 73 11.41 -10.43 11.93
N ASP A 74 10.25 -10.21 11.35
CA ASP A 74 10.04 -9.14 10.38
C ASP A 74 9.58 -7.87 11.12
N VAL A 75 10.13 -6.73 10.71
CA VAL A 75 9.70 -5.43 11.23
C VAL A 75 8.69 -4.82 10.28
N VAL A 76 7.48 -4.55 10.74
CA VAL A 76 6.48 -3.84 9.97
C VAL A 76 6.82 -2.35 9.99
N ILE A 77 7.20 -1.80 8.84
CA ILE A 77 7.61 -0.40 8.68
C ILE A 77 6.57 0.47 7.99
N GLY A 78 5.50 -0.11 7.52
CA GLY A 78 4.43 0.59 6.83
C GLY A 78 3.48 -0.35 6.13
N ASP A 79 2.70 0.21 5.23
CA ASP A 79 1.75 -0.54 4.43
C ASP A 79 1.49 0.13 3.08
N ILE A 80 0.90 -0.66 2.18
CA ILE A 80 0.48 -0.24 0.86
C ILE A 80 -0.73 -1.09 0.46
N GLY A 81 -1.76 -0.46 -0.11
CA GLY A 81 -2.97 -1.20 -0.42
C GLY A 81 -3.81 -0.58 -1.50
N PHE A 82 -4.58 -1.42 -2.16
CA PHE A 82 -5.59 -1.02 -3.12
C PHE A 82 -6.90 -0.71 -2.39
N HIS A 83 -7.58 0.37 -2.77
CA HIS A 83 -8.85 0.76 -2.18
C HIS A 83 -9.98 -0.20 -2.59
N ALA A 84 -9.94 -0.69 -3.84
CA ALA A 84 -10.90 -1.63 -4.42
C ALA A 84 -10.23 -2.47 -5.51
N PRO A 85 -10.83 -3.59 -5.94
CA PRO A 85 -10.47 -4.24 -7.20
C PRO A 85 -10.68 -3.30 -8.40
N PRO A 86 -10.14 -3.64 -9.59
CA PRO A 86 -10.34 -2.83 -10.79
C PRO A 86 -11.83 -2.58 -11.07
N ASP A 87 -12.15 -1.37 -11.47
CA ASP A 87 -13.49 -1.01 -11.92
C ASP A 87 -13.75 -1.47 -13.37
N GLU A 88 -14.90 -1.10 -13.91
CA GLU A 88 -15.29 -1.45 -15.28
C GLU A 88 -14.37 -0.86 -16.36
N LEU A 89 -13.62 0.19 -16.03
CA LEU A 89 -12.63 0.82 -16.90
C LEU A 89 -11.23 0.22 -16.75
N GLY A 90 -11.04 -0.65 -15.76
CA GLY A 90 -9.75 -1.23 -15.41
C GLY A 90 -8.87 -0.29 -14.59
N GLU A 91 -9.48 0.63 -13.87
CA GLU A 91 -8.79 1.57 -13.00
C GLU A 91 -8.75 1.06 -11.56
N VAL A 92 -7.61 1.21 -10.91
CA VAL A 92 -7.43 0.91 -9.48
C VAL A 92 -6.79 2.09 -8.76
N SER A 93 -7.16 2.29 -7.51
CA SER A 93 -6.57 3.31 -6.65
C SER A 93 -5.74 2.67 -5.54
N ILE A 94 -4.58 3.28 -5.25
CA ILE A 94 -3.62 2.78 -4.27
C ILE A 94 -3.26 3.86 -3.26
N GLY A 95 -3.03 3.44 -2.01
CA GLY A 95 -2.50 4.28 -0.95
C GLY A 95 -1.35 3.59 -0.23
N PHE A 96 -0.47 4.35 0.41
CA PHE A 96 0.70 3.82 1.10
C PHE A 96 1.16 4.74 2.22
N GLY A 97 1.91 4.17 3.15
CA GLY A 97 2.57 4.93 4.20
C GLY A 97 3.76 4.16 4.78
N ILE A 98 4.81 4.90 5.14
CA ILE A 98 5.99 4.38 5.84
C ILE A 98 6.19 5.19 7.13
N VAL A 99 6.46 4.51 8.23
CA VAL A 99 6.72 5.16 9.52
C VAL A 99 7.89 6.15 9.42
N PRO A 100 7.87 7.27 10.16
CA PRO A 100 8.90 8.31 10.07
C PRO A 100 10.32 7.78 10.21
N ALA A 101 10.57 6.85 11.13
CA ALA A 101 11.90 6.28 11.39
C ALA A 101 12.48 5.48 10.21
N ALA A 102 11.63 5.00 9.30
CA ALA A 102 12.05 4.23 8.13
C ALA A 102 12.04 5.03 6.81
N ARG A 103 11.73 6.32 6.86
CA ARG A 103 11.70 7.20 5.68
C ARG A 103 13.10 7.56 5.20
N ARG A 104 13.18 8.12 3.97
CA ARG A 104 14.41 8.59 3.32
C ARG A 104 15.44 7.49 3.04
N ARG A 105 15.00 6.24 2.94
CA ARG A 105 15.83 5.08 2.63
C ARG A 105 15.41 4.39 1.32
N GLY A 106 14.43 4.95 0.62
CA GLY A 106 13.91 4.41 -0.64
C GLY A 106 12.93 3.26 -0.49
N TYR A 107 12.51 2.90 0.72
CA TYR A 107 11.59 1.78 0.96
C TYR A 107 10.22 2.01 0.32
N ALA A 108 9.67 3.22 0.43
CA ALA A 108 8.35 3.52 -0.15
C ALA A 108 8.37 3.39 -1.68
N VAL A 109 9.39 3.89 -2.36
CA VAL A 109 9.55 3.76 -3.82
C VAL A 109 9.72 2.30 -4.22
N GLU A 110 10.53 1.54 -3.48
CA GLU A 110 10.76 0.12 -3.73
C GLU A 110 9.48 -0.70 -3.57
N ALA A 111 8.72 -0.48 -2.49
CA ALA A 111 7.44 -1.13 -2.23
C ALA A 111 6.41 -0.77 -3.31
N LEU A 112 6.31 0.52 -3.64
CA LEU A 112 5.35 0.99 -4.64
C LEU A 112 5.64 0.39 -6.02
N ARG A 113 6.90 0.35 -6.45
CA ARG A 113 7.28 -0.24 -7.73
C ARG A 113 6.84 -1.69 -7.87
N VAL A 114 7.11 -2.54 -6.90
CA VAL A 114 6.73 -3.96 -7.00
C VAL A 114 5.21 -4.15 -7.02
N VAL A 115 4.47 -3.31 -6.32
CA VAL A 115 2.99 -3.35 -6.33
C VAL A 115 2.44 -2.84 -7.67
N LEU A 116 3.01 -1.78 -8.22
CA LEU A 116 2.63 -1.27 -9.55
C LEU A 116 2.94 -2.29 -10.65
N ASP A 117 4.12 -2.90 -10.63
CA ASP A 117 4.50 -3.94 -11.59
C ASP A 117 3.54 -5.12 -11.52
N TRP A 118 3.19 -5.56 -10.31
CA TRP A 118 2.21 -6.63 -10.12
C TRP A 118 0.84 -6.23 -10.68
N ALA A 119 0.33 -5.05 -10.30
CA ALA A 119 -1.00 -4.59 -10.71
C ALA A 119 -1.11 -4.43 -12.23
N LEU A 120 -0.13 -3.74 -12.84
CA LEU A 120 -0.11 -3.51 -14.30
C LEU A 120 0.11 -4.80 -15.11
N GLY A 121 0.58 -5.86 -14.47
CA GLY A 121 0.66 -7.21 -15.05
C GLY A 121 -0.67 -7.97 -15.05
N GLN A 122 -1.70 -7.49 -14.35
CA GLN A 122 -3.01 -8.13 -14.36
C GLN A 122 -3.80 -7.74 -15.62
N PRO A 123 -4.44 -8.70 -16.29
CA PRO A 123 -5.11 -8.43 -17.57
C PRO A 123 -6.30 -7.45 -17.45
N GLU A 124 -6.91 -7.35 -16.29
CA GLU A 124 -8.02 -6.45 -16.00
C GLU A 124 -7.60 -5.02 -15.66
N VAL A 125 -6.31 -4.76 -15.40
CA VAL A 125 -5.81 -3.44 -15.01
C VAL A 125 -5.32 -2.65 -16.22
N ARG A 126 -5.81 -1.46 -16.40
CA ARG A 126 -5.38 -0.50 -17.43
C ARG A 126 -4.55 0.63 -16.84
N SER A 127 -4.92 1.09 -15.66
CA SER A 127 -4.20 2.16 -14.97
C SER A 127 -4.28 2.03 -13.46
N VAL A 128 -3.27 2.59 -12.79
CA VAL A 128 -3.22 2.73 -11.34
C VAL A 128 -3.16 4.21 -11.01
N HIS A 129 -4.02 4.63 -10.08
CA HIS A 129 -4.14 6.00 -9.62
C HIS A 129 -3.72 6.10 -8.15
N ALA A 130 -3.17 7.25 -7.80
CA ALA A 130 -2.92 7.64 -6.41
C ALA A 130 -3.14 9.14 -6.27
N ASP A 131 -3.64 9.56 -5.13
CA ASP A 131 -3.77 10.97 -4.81
C ASP A 131 -3.05 11.29 -3.51
N THR A 132 -2.58 12.52 -3.38
CA THR A 132 -1.92 13.01 -2.17
C THR A 132 -2.14 14.50 -1.99
N ASP A 133 -2.12 14.95 -0.73
CA ASP A 133 -2.24 16.36 -0.41
C ASP A 133 -1.07 17.17 -0.99
N LEU A 134 -1.34 18.39 -1.40
CA LEU A 134 -0.32 19.30 -1.93
C LEU A 134 0.84 19.55 -0.96
N VAL A 135 0.57 19.52 0.32
CA VAL A 135 1.59 19.72 1.37
C VAL A 135 2.44 18.48 1.63
N ASN A 136 2.02 17.31 1.15
CA ASN A 136 2.74 16.05 1.35
C ASN A 136 3.80 15.84 0.25
N LEU A 137 4.87 16.62 0.31
CA LEU A 137 5.97 16.56 -0.65
C LEU A 137 6.68 15.20 -0.67
N ALA A 138 6.73 14.51 0.47
CA ALA A 138 7.36 13.20 0.56
C ALA A 138 6.61 12.16 -0.29
N SER A 139 5.28 12.09 -0.17
CA SER A 139 4.45 11.19 -1.00
C SER A 139 4.53 11.55 -2.49
N GLN A 140 4.53 12.84 -2.83
CA GLN A 140 4.67 13.27 -4.22
C GLN A 140 6.00 12.78 -4.84
N ARG A 141 7.10 12.87 -4.11
CA ARG A 141 8.40 12.36 -4.56
C ARG A 141 8.40 10.83 -4.73
N VAL A 142 7.73 10.12 -3.85
CA VAL A 142 7.61 8.65 -3.94
C VAL A 142 6.83 8.26 -5.19
N LEU A 143 5.68 8.90 -5.45
CA LEU A 143 4.85 8.62 -6.63
C LEU A 143 5.63 8.88 -7.93
N LEU A 144 6.28 10.02 -8.05
CA LEU A 144 7.14 10.35 -9.20
C LEU A 144 8.33 9.37 -9.32
N GLY A 145 8.97 9.03 -8.21
CA GLY A 145 10.10 8.09 -8.17
C GLY A 145 9.71 6.66 -8.59
N ALA A 146 8.45 6.28 -8.40
CA ALA A 146 7.91 5.01 -8.85
C ALA A 146 7.45 5.01 -10.33
N GLY A 147 7.52 6.14 -11.01
CA GLY A 147 7.17 6.25 -12.43
C GLY A 147 5.76 6.77 -12.71
N MET A 148 5.01 7.15 -11.68
CA MET A 148 3.68 7.76 -11.86
C MET A 148 3.83 9.22 -12.32
N GLN A 149 2.82 9.73 -13.02
CA GLN A 149 2.79 11.09 -13.54
C GLN A 149 1.58 11.86 -12.99
N VAL A 150 1.75 13.16 -12.79
CA VAL A 150 0.64 14.04 -12.39
C VAL A 150 -0.34 14.18 -13.55
N VAL A 151 -1.60 13.86 -13.31
CA VAL A 151 -2.69 13.99 -14.31
C VAL A 151 -3.74 15.02 -13.94
N ALA A 152 -3.83 15.39 -12.66
CA ALA A 152 -4.71 16.43 -12.19
C ALA A 152 -4.15 17.15 -10.97
N ASP A 153 -4.45 18.43 -10.86
CA ASP A 153 -4.23 19.28 -9.69
C ASP A 153 -5.58 19.84 -9.27
N GLU A 154 -6.11 19.33 -8.17
CA GLU A 154 -7.47 19.65 -7.69
C GLU A 154 -7.45 20.71 -6.56
N GLY A 155 -6.40 21.54 -6.52
CA GLY A 155 -6.25 22.63 -5.56
C GLY A 155 -5.59 22.19 -4.25
N ASP A 156 -6.21 21.32 -3.49
CA ASP A 156 -5.68 20.77 -2.24
C ASP A 156 -5.01 19.39 -2.42
N ARG A 157 -5.24 18.73 -3.55
CA ARG A 157 -4.73 17.38 -3.89
C ARG A 157 -4.16 17.33 -5.29
N LYS A 158 -3.17 16.46 -5.49
CA LYS A 158 -2.67 16.03 -6.81
C LYS A 158 -3.01 14.57 -7.06
N VAL A 159 -3.43 14.30 -8.27
CA VAL A 159 -3.71 12.94 -8.75
C VAL A 159 -2.58 12.48 -9.66
N TYR A 160 -2.11 11.30 -9.42
CA TYR A 160 -1.03 10.62 -10.15
C TYR A 160 -1.56 9.37 -10.81
N GLU A 161 -0.99 9.03 -11.95
CA GLU A 161 -1.43 7.88 -12.74
C GLU A 161 -0.24 7.19 -13.42
N ILE A 162 -0.37 5.88 -13.62
CA ILE A 162 0.49 5.07 -14.46
C ILE A 162 -0.36 4.06 -15.22
N HIS A 163 -0.06 3.87 -16.50
CA HIS A 163 -0.79 2.97 -17.39
C HIS A 163 -0.03 1.66 -17.64
N ALA A 164 -0.80 0.61 -17.89
CA ALA A 164 -0.27 -0.61 -18.47
C ALA A 164 0.33 -0.33 -19.87
N ALA A 165 1.37 -1.06 -20.19
CA ALA A 165 2.03 -0.95 -21.48
C ALA A 165 1.13 -1.44 -22.65
#